data_807d83e55956c9165737514c20ee7aba
#
_entry.id   807d83e55956c9165737514c20ee7aba
#
_cell.length_a   1.000
_cell.length_b   1.000
_cell.length_c   1.000
_cell.angle_alpha   90.00
_cell.angle_beta   90.00
_cell.angle_gamma   90.00
#
_symmetry.space_group_name_H-M   'P 1'
#
loop_
_entity.id
_entity.type
_entity.pdbx_description
1 polymer ?
#
loop_
_entity_poly.entity_id
_entity_poly.type
_entity_poly.pdbx_seq_one_letter_code
_entity_poly.pdbx_strand_id
1 'polypeptide(L)'
;MNTNNSVMALATTFADRGDWTVEQQFVLQMGSSYLLAHGIGTPLQRDAVTTVEVPADGEYNLLVRTKNWTKHWSDGPTPGIFQVLVDGVADAATFGTDKVDWYWQRGGKIALKKGKHSLALHDLTGFDGRCHAVVLTTSDEMPGDSLDEYRALRARLLGPETPVDKGEFDFVVVGGGISGICAALAAARLGCKVALVQDRYVLGGNNSSEVRVGLGGQINVDPYPSLGYLLNEIGPDRIGNARGAHHYQDDKKLKVVLAEKNITLFLGYTVTEVEKMGDTIRSVVAVEATEQNRIKLSGKLFSDCTGDAYLAAMAGAECRMGREARAEFGESLAPVEADGFTMGVSIEWYCEDWNTPCTFPDSLDWGLRLDEYTVEPVHRANWYWEVGMRDDQVADAEKIRDYGMYVAYSTFSYCKNRYSKKEDWTCTHLVWVSHVSGKRESRRVVGDYILREQDLTRPIRHEDETCTTTWRIDQHYPMEKNSQQYPGAEWLSEGVLTPIDFYALPYRCFYSKDVRNMFMAGRNISVTHIALGSTRVMRTCGMIGEVVGMAASVCMKRNALPRDIYTTYFADLQELMRKGTGRTDVPYTQFYHQVDRTGHQAEDR
;
A
#
# COMPACT_ATOMS: atom_id res chain seq x y z
N MET A 1 4.77 -9.75 32.15
CA MET A 1 3.63 -9.15 32.84
C MET A 1 2.68 -10.25 33.32
N ASN A 2 2.25 -10.20 34.58
CA ASN A 2 1.17 -11.06 35.10
C ASN A 2 -0.17 -10.59 34.49
N THR A 3 -0.95 -11.50 33.92
CA THR A 3 -2.21 -11.20 33.24
C THR A 3 -3.46 -11.45 34.10
N ASN A 4 -3.31 -11.82 35.38
CA ASN A 4 -4.44 -11.93 36.31
C ASN A 4 -5.10 -10.55 36.46
N ASN A 5 -6.42 -10.52 36.38
CA ASN A 5 -7.19 -9.29 36.41
C ASN A 5 -6.72 -8.24 35.37
N SER A 6 -6.45 -8.71 34.16
CA SER A 6 -6.10 -7.83 33.02
C SER A 6 -7.12 -7.98 31.92
N VAL A 7 -7.40 -6.88 31.22
CA VAL A 7 -8.24 -6.84 30.01
C VAL A 7 -7.53 -6.05 28.92
N MET A 8 -7.63 -6.50 27.69
CA MET A 8 -7.03 -5.88 26.51
C MET A 8 -8.12 -5.54 25.50
N ALA A 9 -8.07 -4.33 24.97
CA ALA A 9 -8.88 -3.89 23.84
C ALA A 9 -7.94 -3.49 22.69
N LEU A 10 -8.11 -4.12 21.53
CA LEU A 10 -7.44 -3.68 20.30
C LEU A 10 -8.17 -2.46 19.78
N ALA A 11 -7.47 -1.39 19.45
CA ALA A 11 -8.10 -0.12 19.10
C ALA A 11 -9.03 -0.24 17.89
N THR A 12 -8.65 -1.02 16.87
CA THR A 12 -9.47 -1.21 15.66
C THR A 12 -10.75 -2.00 15.88
N THR A 13 -10.85 -2.78 16.97
CA THR A 13 -12.07 -3.52 17.34
C THR A 13 -13.05 -2.70 18.20
N PHE A 14 -12.80 -1.41 18.40
CA PHE A 14 -13.73 -0.54 19.12
C PHE A 14 -15.09 -0.50 18.42
N ALA A 15 -16.15 -0.58 19.21
CA ALA A 15 -17.52 -0.69 18.73
C ALA A 15 -17.96 0.52 17.87
N ASP A 16 -17.54 1.71 18.23
CA ASP A 16 -17.59 2.91 17.40
C ASP A 16 -16.16 3.48 17.29
N ARG A 17 -15.65 3.61 16.10
CA ARG A 17 -14.32 4.19 15.84
C ARG A 17 -14.35 5.70 15.68
N GLY A 18 -15.52 6.32 15.77
CA GLY A 18 -15.67 7.76 15.59
C GLY A 18 -15.12 8.24 14.26
N ASP A 19 -14.24 9.23 14.31
CA ASP A 19 -13.56 9.77 13.14
C ASP A 19 -12.12 9.23 12.99
N TRP A 20 -11.71 8.26 13.81
CA TRP A 20 -10.40 7.61 13.71
C TRP A 20 -10.31 6.70 12.48
N THR A 21 -9.22 6.82 11.77
CA THR A 21 -8.93 6.02 10.58
C THR A 21 -8.28 4.69 10.94
N VAL A 22 -8.72 3.60 10.30
CA VAL A 22 -8.07 2.29 10.44
C VAL A 22 -6.83 2.24 9.56
N GLU A 23 -5.66 2.04 10.19
CA GLU A 23 -4.39 1.86 9.49
C GLU A 23 -4.02 0.38 9.44
N GLN A 24 -3.92 -0.17 8.24
CA GLN A 24 -3.73 -1.60 8.01
C GLN A 24 -2.57 -1.95 7.06
N GLN A 25 -1.82 -0.94 6.58
CA GLN A 25 -0.70 -1.18 5.66
C GLN A 25 0.44 -1.97 6.32
N PHE A 26 0.55 -1.90 7.65
CA PHE A 26 1.70 -2.40 8.41
C PHE A 26 1.37 -3.60 9.29
N VAL A 27 0.29 -4.34 8.99
CA VAL A 27 -0.14 -5.53 9.77
C VAL A 27 0.96 -6.58 9.89
N LEU A 28 1.78 -6.76 8.86
CA LEU A 28 2.90 -7.72 8.90
C LEU A 28 3.98 -7.32 9.91
N GLN A 29 4.26 -6.01 10.03
CA GLN A 29 5.24 -5.44 10.96
C GLN A 29 4.66 -5.27 12.38
N MET A 30 3.35 -4.99 12.46
CA MET A 30 2.66 -4.66 13.71
C MET A 30 1.98 -5.83 14.40
N GLY A 31 1.65 -6.88 13.66
CA GLY A 31 0.86 -8.02 14.12
C GLY A 31 -0.65 -7.81 14.09
N SER A 32 -1.12 -6.58 13.95
CA SER A 32 -2.51 -6.18 13.69
C SER A 32 -2.56 -4.73 13.20
N SER A 33 -3.72 -4.29 12.72
CA SER A 33 -4.01 -2.90 12.39
C SER A 33 -4.11 -2.02 13.65
N TYR A 34 -4.08 -0.70 13.47
CA TYR A 34 -4.22 0.28 14.56
C TYR A 34 -5.11 1.46 14.14
N LEU A 35 -5.52 2.29 15.10
CA LEU A 35 -6.25 3.53 14.82
C LEU A 35 -5.30 4.71 14.71
N LEU A 36 -5.58 5.57 13.73
CA LEU A 36 -4.84 6.77 13.37
C LEU A 36 -5.75 8.00 13.43
N ALA A 37 -5.37 9.03 14.20
CA ALA A 37 -6.11 10.30 14.29
C ALA A 37 -5.72 11.22 13.11
N HIS A 38 -6.20 10.89 11.90
CA HIS A 38 -5.87 11.59 10.65
C HIS A 38 -6.78 12.80 10.42
N GLY A 39 -6.68 13.79 11.30
CA GLY A 39 -7.48 15.02 11.26
C GLY A 39 -6.87 16.17 10.47
N ILE A 40 -5.70 15.96 9.85
CA ILE A 40 -5.00 16.94 9.00
C ILE A 40 -4.80 18.27 9.74
N GLY A 41 -4.28 18.19 10.98
CA GLY A 41 -4.03 19.34 11.85
C GLY A 41 -5.28 19.94 12.53
N THR A 42 -6.41 19.25 12.44
CA THR A 42 -7.64 19.59 13.18
C THR A 42 -8.05 18.41 14.04
N PRO A 43 -8.26 18.60 15.36
CA PRO A 43 -8.69 17.52 16.24
C PRO A 43 -9.96 16.84 15.73
N LEU A 44 -10.02 15.52 15.84
CA LEU A 44 -11.19 14.74 15.46
C LEU A 44 -12.39 15.11 16.32
N GLN A 45 -13.58 15.11 15.72
CA GLN A 45 -14.79 15.55 16.41
C GLN A 45 -15.46 14.43 17.22
N ARG A 46 -15.29 13.17 16.77
CA ARG A 46 -15.87 12.01 17.42
C ARG A 46 -14.79 11.05 17.87
N ASP A 47 -14.84 10.73 19.17
CA ASP A 47 -13.96 9.76 19.80
C ASP A 47 -14.21 8.34 19.29
N ALA A 48 -13.16 7.52 19.31
CA ALA A 48 -13.34 6.08 19.19
C ALA A 48 -13.72 5.49 20.54
N VAL A 49 -14.83 4.75 20.61
CA VAL A 49 -15.42 4.29 21.89
C VAL A 49 -15.68 2.79 21.86
N THR A 50 -15.39 2.13 22.99
CA THR A 50 -15.77 0.72 23.23
C THR A 50 -16.12 0.49 24.69
N THR A 51 -16.52 -0.74 25.01
CA THR A 51 -16.76 -1.21 26.38
C THR A 51 -15.90 -2.41 26.67
N VAL A 52 -15.25 -2.44 27.82
CA VAL A 52 -14.47 -3.58 28.32
C VAL A 52 -15.12 -4.12 29.59
N GLU A 53 -14.94 -5.40 29.88
CA GLU A 53 -15.42 -6.03 31.11
C GLU A 53 -14.27 -6.31 32.05
N VAL A 54 -14.20 -5.54 33.15
CA VAL A 54 -13.18 -5.66 34.18
C VAL A 54 -13.54 -6.84 35.10
N PRO A 55 -12.62 -7.81 35.31
CA PRO A 55 -12.92 -9.08 35.98
C PRO A 55 -13.09 -8.98 37.51
N ALA A 56 -12.52 -7.98 38.16
CA ALA A 56 -12.53 -7.82 39.62
C ALA A 56 -12.42 -6.34 40.02
N ASP A 57 -12.87 -6.03 41.26
CA ASP A 57 -12.60 -4.73 41.89
C ASP A 57 -11.08 -4.54 42.07
N GLY A 58 -10.57 -3.34 41.84
CA GLY A 58 -9.14 -3.06 42.05
C GLY A 58 -8.66 -1.72 41.51
N GLU A 59 -7.37 -1.44 41.76
CA GLU A 59 -6.66 -0.36 41.10
C GLU A 59 -6.00 -0.91 39.82
N TYR A 60 -6.34 -0.34 38.70
CA TYR A 60 -5.85 -0.75 37.38
C TYR A 60 -4.87 0.27 36.82
N ASN A 61 -3.71 -0.17 36.39
CA ASN A 61 -2.82 0.60 35.54
C ASN A 61 -3.39 0.67 34.14
N LEU A 62 -3.46 1.86 33.56
CA LEU A 62 -3.75 2.08 32.15
C LEU A 62 -2.44 1.96 31.35
N LEU A 63 -2.40 1.08 30.37
CA LEU A 63 -1.27 0.91 29.45
C LEU A 63 -1.78 1.07 28.02
N VAL A 64 -1.09 1.88 27.22
CA VAL A 64 -1.46 2.15 25.82
C VAL A 64 -0.29 1.83 24.92
N ARG A 65 -0.51 1.01 23.90
CA ARG A 65 0.50 0.75 22.86
C ARG A 65 0.41 1.81 21.76
N THR A 66 1.45 2.65 21.70
CA THR A 66 1.51 3.84 20.86
C THR A 66 2.94 4.15 20.43
N LYS A 67 3.17 5.23 19.68
CA LYS A 67 4.50 5.75 19.31
C LYS A 67 4.49 7.26 19.09
N ASN A 68 5.63 7.90 19.26
CA ASN A 68 5.87 9.27 18.77
C ASN A 68 6.38 9.19 17.32
N TRP A 69 5.50 9.41 16.35
CA TRP A 69 5.81 9.20 14.94
C TRP A 69 6.79 10.22 14.34
N THR A 70 6.97 11.39 14.96
CA THR A 70 7.91 12.41 14.48
C THR A 70 9.31 12.31 15.09
N LYS A 71 9.51 11.43 16.07
CA LYS A 71 10.75 11.34 16.85
C LYS A 71 12.00 10.98 16.02
N HIS A 72 11.84 10.41 14.83
CA HIS A 72 12.96 10.18 13.91
C HIS A 72 13.61 11.48 13.42
N TRP A 73 12.85 12.58 13.35
CA TRP A 73 13.28 13.82 12.69
C TRP A 73 13.24 15.04 13.60
N SER A 74 12.58 14.93 14.75
CA SER A 74 12.40 16.03 15.69
C SER A 74 12.55 15.59 17.13
N ASP A 75 13.32 16.36 17.91
CA ASP A 75 13.37 16.25 19.37
C ASP A 75 12.38 17.21 20.06
N GLY A 76 11.63 17.97 19.27
CA GLY A 76 10.57 18.87 19.74
C GLY A 76 9.34 18.12 20.26
N PRO A 77 8.29 18.88 20.64
CA PRO A 77 7.02 18.29 21.06
C PRO A 77 6.41 17.48 19.93
N THR A 78 5.86 16.31 20.27
CA THR A 78 5.15 15.50 19.27
C THR A 78 3.84 16.15 18.87
N PRO A 79 3.51 16.23 17.56
CA PRO A 79 2.22 16.74 17.12
C PRO A 79 1.06 15.73 17.29
N GLY A 80 1.36 14.42 17.27
CA GLY A 80 0.35 13.36 17.26
C GLY A 80 0.03 12.83 18.66
N ILE A 81 -0.73 13.61 19.46
CA ILE A 81 -1.07 13.28 20.84
C ILE A 81 -2.57 13.07 21.05
N PHE A 82 -2.90 12.18 21.99
CA PHE A 82 -4.28 11.86 22.36
C PHE A 82 -4.39 11.49 23.85
N GLN A 83 -5.62 11.44 24.37
CA GLN A 83 -5.94 10.95 25.69
C GLN A 83 -6.79 9.68 25.63
N VAL A 84 -6.76 8.90 26.71
CA VAL A 84 -7.69 7.78 26.93
C VAL A 84 -8.65 8.18 28.05
N LEU A 85 -9.94 8.01 27.79
CA LEU A 85 -10.99 8.23 28.79
C LEU A 85 -11.49 6.88 29.29
N VAL A 86 -11.67 6.76 30.61
CA VAL A 86 -12.32 5.61 31.24
C VAL A 86 -13.58 6.14 31.96
N ASP A 87 -14.75 5.61 31.63
CA ASP A 87 -16.07 6.08 32.12
C ASP A 87 -16.27 7.59 31.95
N GLY A 88 -15.80 8.13 30.82
CA GLY A 88 -15.89 9.54 30.47
C GLY A 88 -14.87 10.45 31.18
N VAL A 89 -13.98 9.89 32.02
CA VAL A 89 -12.94 10.66 32.71
C VAL A 89 -11.61 10.47 31.96
N ALA A 90 -11.04 11.58 31.50
CA ALA A 90 -9.75 11.56 30.83
C ALA A 90 -8.62 11.22 31.82
N ASP A 91 -7.74 10.30 31.39
CA ASP A 91 -6.46 10.09 32.09
C ASP A 91 -5.61 11.36 32.04
N ALA A 92 -4.84 11.61 33.10
CA ALA A 92 -3.97 12.78 33.17
C ALA A 92 -2.78 12.69 32.18
N ALA A 93 -2.42 11.49 31.73
CA ALA A 93 -1.35 11.30 30.77
C ALA A 93 -1.83 11.59 29.33
N THR A 94 -0.93 12.16 28.56
CA THR A 94 -1.05 12.29 27.12
C THR A 94 -0.22 11.21 26.45
N PHE A 95 -0.80 10.49 25.49
CA PHE A 95 -0.18 9.36 24.84
C PHE A 95 0.42 9.73 23.46
N GLY A 96 1.40 8.94 23.00
CA GLY A 96 2.12 9.15 21.75
C GLY A 96 3.34 10.06 21.88
N THR A 97 3.88 10.25 23.09
CA THR A 97 4.81 11.35 23.40
C THR A 97 6.29 10.99 23.41
N ASP A 98 6.67 9.72 23.59
CA ASP A 98 8.04 9.38 24.01
C ASP A 98 8.84 8.68 22.91
N LYS A 99 8.66 7.36 22.70
CA LYS A 99 9.55 6.57 21.84
C LYS A 99 9.16 6.63 20.35
N VAL A 100 10.16 6.53 19.51
CA VAL A 100 10.03 6.44 18.05
C VAL A 100 9.42 5.12 17.57
N ASP A 101 9.76 4.02 18.26
CA ASP A 101 9.21 2.70 17.98
C ASP A 101 7.92 2.47 18.76
N TRP A 102 7.15 1.49 18.36
CA TRP A 102 5.95 1.07 19.06
C TRP A 102 6.28 0.54 20.45
N TYR A 103 5.69 1.13 21.48
CA TYR A 103 5.96 0.81 22.88
C TYR A 103 4.69 0.90 23.73
N TRP A 104 4.76 0.36 24.93
CA TRP A 104 3.72 0.52 25.92
C TRP A 104 3.99 1.74 26.77
N GLN A 105 3.13 2.76 26.65
CA GLN A 105 3.13 3.95 27.49
C GLN A 105 2.19 3.76 28.66
N ARG A 106 2.67 4.07 29.86
CA ARG A 106 1.86 3.99 31.09
C ARG A 106 1.10 5.30 31.29
N GLY A 107 -0.20 5.18 31.56
CA GLY A 107 -1.08 6.24 32.10
C GLY A 107 -1.20 6.17 33.63
N GLY A 108 -2.29 6.69 34.14
CA GLY A 108 -2.62 6.70 35.57
C GLY A 108 -3.06 5.34 36.13
N LYS A 109 -3.26 5.32 37.46
CA LYS A 109 -3.97 4.24 38.15
C LYS A 109 -5.43 4.64 38.35
N ILE A 110 -6.34 3.74 38.05
CA ILE A 110 -7.77 3.96 38.04
C ILE A 110 -8.46 2.92 38.95
N ALA A 111 -9.24 3.38 39.92
CA ALA A 111 -10.03 2.47 40.76
C ALA A 111 -11.27 2.03 39.99
N LEU A 112 -11.38 0.76 39.64
CA LEU A 112 -12.50 0.20 38.90
C LEU A 112 -13.21 -0.88 39.70
N LYS A 113 -14.50 -0.98 39.52
CA LYS A 113 -15.34 -2.08 40.02
C LYS A 113 -15.38 -3.20 38.97
N LYS A 114 -15.66 -4.41 39.44
CA LYS A 114 -15.99 -5.50 38.52
C LYS A 114 -17.18 -5.14 37.65
N GLY A 115 -17.07 -5.32 36.35
CA GLY A 115 -18.17 -5.05 35.41
C GLY A 115 -17.72 -4.29 34.15
N LYS A 116 -18.71 -3.70 33.49
CA LYS A 116 -18.50 -2.97 32.22
C LYS A 116 -18.06 -1.54 32.47
N HIS A 117 -17.00 -1.15 31.75
CA HIS A 117 -16.46 0.21 31.75
C HIS A 117 -16.29 0.69 30.32
N SER A 118 -16.57 1.96 30.06
CA SER A 118 -16.32 2.56 28.75
C SER A 118 -14.85 2.95 28.61
N LEU A 119 -14.30 2.73 27.40
CA LEU A 119 -13.01 3.28 26.97
C LEU A 119 -13.24 4.18 25.77
N ALA A 120 -12.61 5.37 25.76
CA ALA A 120 -12.60 6.25 24.60
C ALA A 120 -11.19 6.72 24.28
N LEU A 121 -10.92 6.92 22.98
CA LEU A 121 -9.71 7.59 22.49
C LEU A 121 -10.10 8.98 22.03
N HIS A 122 -9.55 10.00 22.67
CA HIS A 122 -9.82 11.41 22.40
C HIS A 122 -8.58 12.06 21.76
N ASP A 123 -8.71 12.45 20.49
CA ASP A 123 -7.64 13.13 19.77
C ASP A 123 -7.51 14.58 20.19
N LEU A 124 -6.29 15.08 20.34
CA LEU A 124 -6.02 16.46 20.77
C LEU A 124 -5.57 17.38 19.66
N THR A 125 -5.14 16.84 18.51
CA THR A 125 -4.40 17.64 17.52
C THR A 125 -4.76 17.39 16.05
N GLY A 126 -5.24 16.20 15.70
CA GLY A 126 -5.45 15.77 14.32
C GLY A 126 -4.17 15.50 13.54
N PHE A 127 -3.04 15.39 14.21
CA PHE A 127 -1.74 15.09 13.60
C PHE A 127 -1.31 13.64 13.83
N ASP A 128 -2.15 12.69 13.44
CA ASP A 128 -1.81 11.27 13.32
C ASP A 128 -1.38 10.59 14.63
N GLY A 129 -1.98 10.99 15.77
CA GLY A 129 -1.89 10.22 17.01
C GLY A 129 -2.33 8.77 16.77
N ARG A 130 -1.66 7.78 17.40
CA ARG A 130 -1.83 6.35 17.07
C ARG A 130 -2.07 5.50 18.29
N CYS A 131 -3.13 4.72 18.26
CA CYS A 131 -3.43 3.72 19.27
C CYS A 131 -3.54 2.34 18.64
N HIS A 132 -2.70 1.40 19.12
CA HIS A 132 -2.75 0.01 18.69
C HIS A 132 -3.60 -0.83 19.63
N ALA A 133 -3.37 -0.70 20.93
CA ALA A 133 -4.10 -1.43 21.96
C ALA A 133 -4.12 -0.66 23.30
N VAL A 134 -5.16 -0.90 24.08
CA VAL A 134 -5.29 -0.45 25.47
C VAL A 134 -5.36 -1.67 26.38
N VAL A 135 -4.61 -1.65 27.48
CA VAL A 135 -4.66 -2.68 28.53
C VAL A 135 -4.95 -2.01 29.87
N LEU A 136 -5.93 -2.55 30.59
CA LEU A 136 -6.18 -2.28 32.00
C LEU A 136 -5.68 -3.48 32.80
N THR A 137 -4.80 -3.27 33.78
CA THR A 137 -4.19 -4.37 34.54
C THR A 137 -3.91 -3.98 35.99
N THR A 138 -4.10 -4.92 36.91
CA THR A 138 -3.67 -4.75 38.32
C THR A 138 -2.16 -5.02 38.52
N SER A 139 -1.45 -5.48 37.49
CA SER A 139 -0.01 -5.71 37.53
C SER A 139 0.77 -4.41 37.36
N ASP A 140 1.81 -4.19 38.16
CA ASP A 140 2.74 -3.07 37.96
C ASP A 140 3.83 -3.36 36.91
N GLU A 141 3.89 -4.60 36.37
CA GLU A 141 4.84 -4.98 35.34
C GLU A 141 4.45 -4.42 33.96
N MET A 142 5.41 -3.84 33.25
CA MET A 142 5.21 -3.42 31.86
C MET A 142 5.31 -4.62 30.92
N PRO A 143 4.47 -4.69 29.89
CA PRO A 143 4.69 -5.64 28.78
C PRO A 143 5.97 -5.29 28.02
N GLY A 144 6.57 -6.26 27.34
CA GLY A 144 7.63 -5.98 26.38
C GLY A 144 7.11 -5.33 25.09
N ASP A 145 7.98 -4.55 24.46
CA ASP A 145 7.62 -3.72 23.28
C ASP A 145 7.74 -4.47 21.95
N SER A 146 8.49 -5.57 21.90
CA SER A 146 8.71 -6.34 20.67
C SER A 146 7.42 -6.96 20.11
N LEU A 147 7.41 -7.24 18.81
CA LEU A 147 6.26 -7.85 18.14
C LEU A 147 5.91 -9.24 18.74
N ASP A 148 6.91 -10.04 19.08
CA ASP A 148 6.70 -11.37 19.63
C ASP A 148 6.12 -11.30 21.06
N GLU A 149 6.59 -10.37 21.89
CA GLU A 149 6.04 -10.13 23.22
C GLU A 149 4.60 -9.61 23.14
N TYR A 150 4.32 -8.71 22.19
CA TYR A 150 2.96 -8.25 21.92
C TYR A 150 2.03 -9.41 21.51
N ARG A 151 2.46 -10.25 20.56
CA ARG A 151 1.70 -11.43 20.12
C ARG A 151 1.43 -12.40 21.27
N ALA A 152 2.44 -12.64 22.10
CA ALA A 152 2.31 -13.50 23.28
C ALA A 152 1.35 -12.92 24.32
N LEU A 153 1.37 -11.60 24.55
CA LEU A 153 0.43 -10.92 25.45
C LEU A 153 -1.00 -10.99 24.91
N ARG A 154 -1.17 -10.68 23.62
CA ARG A 154 -2.47 -10.75 22.96
C ARG A 154 -3.09 -12.16 23.04
N ALA A 155 -2.30 -13.19 22.74
CA ALA A 155 -2.78 -14.58 22.81
C ALA A 155 -3.20 -14.99 24.26
N ARG A 156 -2.51 -14.47 25.29
CA ARG A 156 -2.88 -14.72 26.68
C ARG A 156 -4.15 -14.01 27.12
N LEU A 157 -4.39 -12.77 26.63
CA LEU A 157 -5.51 -11.95 27.08
C LEU A 157 -6.78 -12.14 26.23
N LEU A 158 -6.63 -12.38 24.92
CA LEU A 158 -7.76 -12.52 23.99
C LEU A 158 -8.00 -13.99 23.56
N GLY A 159 -7.06 -14.89 23.90
CA GLY A 159 -7.14 -16.29 23.51
C GLY A 159 -6.56 -16.55 22.10
N PRO A 160 -6.42 -17.84 21.74
CA PRO A 160 -5.95 -18.24 20.41
C PRO A 160 -7.03 -18.02 19.35
N GLU A 161 -6.60 -17.46 18.21
CA GLU A 161 -7.47 -17.23 17.05
C GLU A 161 -7.32 -18.38 16.05
N THR A 162 -8.33 -19.20 15.89
CA THR A 162 -8.35 -20.25 14.86
C THR A 162 -8.92 -19.68 13.56
N PRO A 163 -8.19 -19.77 12.42
CA PRO A 163 -8.71 -19.30 11.15
C PRO A 163 -9.96 -20.08 10.71
N VAL A 164 -10.99 -19.36 10.25
CA VAL A 164 -12.18 -19.95 9.65
C VAL A 164 -11.86 -20.38 8.23
N ASP A 165 -12.03 -21.66 7.92
CA ASP A 165 -11.82 -22.20 6.58
C ASP A 165 -12.93 -21.69 5.63
N LYS A 166 -12.53 -21.04 4.54
CA LYS A 166 -13.43 -20.54 3.47
C LYS A 166 -13.49 -21.46 2.26
N GLY A 167 -12.84 -22.62 2.36
CA GLY A 167 -12.85 -23.67 1.34
C GLY A 167 -11.77 -23.50 0.27
N GLU A 168 -11.92 -24.27 -0.81
CA GLU A 168 -10.94 -24.37 -1.89
C GLU A 168 -11.35 -23.53 -3.10
N PHE A 169 -10.36 -22.87 -3.70
CA PHE A 169 -10.47 -22.06 -4.91
C PHE A 169 -9.54 -22.63 -6.00
N ASP A 170 -9.90 -22.39 -7.25
CA ASP A 170 -8.98 -22.70 -8.35
C ASP A 170 -7.82 -21.71 -8.39
N PHE A 171 -8.11 -20.44 -8.08
CA PHE A 171 -7.12 -19.38 -8.12
C PHE A 171 -7.32 -18.38 -6.96
N VAL A 172 -6.28 -18.19 -6.16
CA VAL A 172 -6.24 -17.21 -5.06
C VAL A 172 -5.36 -16.03 -5.49
N VAL A 173 -5.97 -14.87 -5.65
CA VAL A 173 -5.31 -13.61 -6.03
C VAL A 173 -5.13 -12.77 -4.78
N VAL A 174 -3.89 -12.51 -4.40
CA VAL A 174 -3.53 -11.69 -3.23
C VAL A 174 -3.09 -10.31 -3.69
N GLY A 175 -3.89 -9.30 -3.34
CA GLY A 175 -3.77 -7.91 -3.76
C GLY A 175 -4.84 -7.52 -4.79
N GLY A 176 -5.73 -6.59 -4.41
CA GLY A 176 -6.82 -6.05 -5.24
C GLY A 176 -6.49 -4.70 -5.90
N GLY A 177 -5.20 -4.47 -6.21
CA GLY A 177 -4.78 -3.40 -7.11
C GLY A 177 -5.25 -3.66 -8.55
N ILE A 178 -4.95 -2.74 -9.47
CA ILE A 178 -5.37 -2.87 -10.88
C ILE A 178 -4.99 -4.23 -11.49
N SER A 179 -3.78 -4.71 -11.24
CA SER A 179 -3.33 -6.02 -11.76
C SER A 179 -4.12 -7.19 -11.18
N GLY A 180 -4.37 -7.18 -9.86
CA GLY A 180 -5.12 -8.26 -9.21
C GLY A 180 -6.59 -8.29 -9.61
N ILE A 181 -7.22 -7.12 -9.78
CA ILE A 181 -8.59 -7.04 -10.32
C ILE A 181 -8.65 -7.66 -11.71
N CYS A 182 -7.73 -7.29 -12.62
CA CYS A 182 -7.69 -7.84 -13.98
C CYS A 182 -7.41 -9.35 -13.98
N ALA A 183 -6.52 -9.84 -13.10
CA ALA A 183 -6.24 -11.28 -12.98
C ALA A 183 -7.47 -12.06 -12.50
N ALA A 184 -8.15 -11.54 -11.48
CA ALA A 184 -9.37 -12.16 -10.94
C ALA A 184 -10.51 -12.18 -11.96
N LEU A 185 -10.78 -11.04 -12.63
CA LEU A 185 -11.82 -10.94 -13.66
C LEU A 185 -11.56 -11.87 -14.84
N ALA A 186 -10.33 -11.89 -15.36
CA ALA A 186 -9.97 -12.74 -16.50
C ALA A 186 -10.14 -14.23 -16.16
N ALA A 187 -9.62 -14.68 -15.02
CA ALA A 187 -9.75 -16.06 -14.57
C ALA A 187 -11.23 -16.45 -14.32
N ALA A 188 -12.01 -15.60 -13.67
CA ALA A 188 -13.41 -15.83 -13.35
C ALA A 188 -14.29 -15.93 -14.61
N ARG A 189 -14.10 -15.05 -15.59
CA ARG A 189 -14.80 -15.07 -16.89
C ARG A 189 -14.47 -16.30 -17.71
N LEU A 190 -13.30 -16.89 -17.48
CA LEU A 190 -12.87 -18.15 -18.12
C LEU A 190 -13.25 -19.39 -17.31
N GLY A 191 -14.02 -19.23 -16.23
CA GLY A 191 -14.66 -20.30 -15.48
C GLY A 191 -13.93 -20.77 -14.21
N CYS A 192 -12.84 -20.11 -13.79
CA CYS A 192 -12.17 -20.42 -12.54
C CYS A 192 -12.97 -19.90 -11.34
N LYS A 193 -13.00 -20.66 -10.24
CA LYS A 193 -13.46 -20.20 -8.93
C LYS A 193 -12.33 -19.40 -8.27
N VAL A 194 -12.51 -18.09 -8.09
CA VAL A 194 -11.47 -17.16 -7.68
C VAL A 194 -11.73 -16.60 -6.29
N ALA A 195 -10.70 -16.56 -5.43
CA ALA A 195 -10.65 -15.70 -4.25
C ALA A 195 -9.82 -14.47 -4.57
N LEU A 196 -10.39 -13.26 -4.43
CA LEU A 196 -9.67 -12.00 -4.50
C LEU A 196 -9.53 -11.42 -3.10
N VAL A 197 -8.29 -11.32 -2.60
CA VAL A 197 -7.99 -10.83 -1.25
C VAL A 197 -7.35 -9.45 -1.36
N GLN A 198 -7.95 -8.46 -0.73
CA GLN A 198 -7.46 -7.07 -0.72
C GLN A 198 -7.33 -6.60 0.72
N ASP A 199 -6.15 -6.08 1.05
CA ASP A 199 -5.82 -5.56 2.38
C ASP A 199 -6.56 -4.25 2.73
N ARG A 200 -7.02 -3.49 1.74
CA ARG A 200 -7.79 -2.25 1.91
C ARG A 200 -9.28 -2.50 1.73
N TYR A 201 -10.12 -1.56 2.22
CA TYR A 201 -11.56 -1.60 1.99
C TYR A 201 -11.98 -1.06 0.61
N VAL A 202 -11.02 -0.57 -0.17
CA VAL A 202 -11.23 -0.13 -1.56
C VAL A 202 -10.34 -0.93 -2.51
N LEU A 203 -10.83 -1.12 -3.74
CA LEU A 203 -10.10 -1.74 -4.82
C LEU A 203 -9.35 -0.70 -5.66
N GLY A 204 -8.28 -1.13 -6.34
CA GLY A 204 -7.54 -0.31 -7.29
C GLY A 204 -6.09 -0.02 -6.91
N GLY A 205 -5.72 -0.23 -5.65
CA GLY A 205 -4.36 0.05 -5.16
C GLY A 205 -3.99 1.54 -5.35
N ASN A 206 -2.91 1.83 -6.07
CA ASN A 206 -2.53 3.23 -6.33
C ASN A 206 -3.61 4.03 -7.10
N ASN A 207 -4.44 3.37 -7.91
CA ASN A 207 -5.62 4.01 -8.54
C ASN A 207 -6.87 3.85 -7.68
N SER A 208 -6.82 4.34 -6.46
CA SER A 208 -7.96 4.38 -5.54
C SER A 208 -8.11 5.77 -4.93
N SER A 209 -9.22 6.01 -4.24
CA SER A 209 -9.44 7.26 -3.48
C SER A 209 -8.46 7.46 -2.32
N GLU A 210 -7.73 6.41 -1.91
CA GLU A 210 -6.77 6.47 -0.82
C GLU A 210 -5.38 6.94 -1.25
N VAL A 211 -4.95 6.59 -2.49
CA VAL A 211 -3.60 6.93 -3.01
C VAL A 211 -3.65 7.97 -4.13
N ARG A 212 -4.67 7.93 -4.97
CA ARG A 212 -5.03 8.96 -5.96
C ARG A 212 -4.06 9.15 -7.12
N VAL A 213 -3.55 8.06 -7.69
CA VAL A 213 -2.68 8.07 -8.88
C VAL A 213 -3.48 7.69 -10.13
N GLY A 214 -3.30 8.43 -11.21
CA GLY A 214 -3.91 8.16 -12.53
C GLY A 214 -3.35 6.91 -13.20
N LEU A 215 -4.16 6.27 -14.09
CA LEU A 215 -3.73 5.09 -14.84
C LEU A 215 -2.79 5.49 -16.00
N GLY A 216 -1.46 5.26 -15.87
CA GLY A 216 -0.48 5.50 -16.93
C GLY A 216 -0.37 4.33 -17.91
N GLY A 217 0.16 4.60 -19.13
CA GLY A 217 0.35 3.62 -20.21
C GLY A 217 -0.77 3.60 -21.24
N GLN A 218 -0.61 2.78 -22.29
CA GLN A 218 -1.60 2.55 -23.34
C GLN A 218 -2.08 1.10 -23.30
N ILE A 219 -3.26 0.85 -23.87
CA ILE A 219 -3.88 -0.47 -23.99
C ILE A 219 -4.24 -0.73 -25.45
N ASN A 220 -4.67 -1.95 -25.74
CA ASN A 220 -5.11 -2.34 -27.08
C ASN A 220 -4.04 -2.18 -28.16
N VAL A 221 -2.82 -2.57 -27.85
CA VAL A 221 -1.64 -2.48 -28.73
C VAL A 221 -1.18 -3.88 -29.17
N ASP A 222 -0.46 -3.93 -30.32
CA ASP A 222 0.13 -5.17 -30.83
C ASP A 222 1.10 -5.80 -29.80
N PRO A 223 1.27 -7.14 -29.77
CA PRO A 223 0.73 -8.14 -30.71
C PRO A 223 -0.69 -8.64 -30.35
N TYR A 224 -1.26 -8.22 -29.22
CA TYR A 224 -2.57 -8.66 -28.75
C TYR A 224 -3.48 -7.47 -28.44
N PRO A 225 -4.05 -6.79 -29.47
CA PRO A 225 -4.85 -5.57 -29.26
C PRO A 225 -6.17 -5.80 -28.54
N SER A 226 -6.55 -7.05 -28.29
CA SER A 226 -7.72 -7.40 -27.48
C SER A 226 -7.44 -7.33 -25.98
N LEU A 227 -6.17 -7.19 -25.55
CA LEU A 227 -5.82 -7.00 -24.14
C LEU A 227 -6.05 -5.55 -23.71
N GLY A 228 -6.53 -5.38 -22.47
CA GLY A 228 -6.71 -4.10 -21.83
C GLY A 228 -8.15 -3.58 -21.81
N TYR A 229 -9.11 -4.20 -22.50
CA TYR A 229 -10.53 -3.79 -22.39
C TYR A 229 -11.06 -3.88 -20.94
N LEU A 230 -10.54 -4.77 -20.10
CA LEU A 230 -10.85 -4.80 -18.67
C LEU A 230 -10.58 -3.46 -17.98
N LEU A 231 -9.53 -2.74 -18.40
CA LEU A 231 -9.17 -1.45 -17.85
C LEU A 231 -10.18 -0.35 -18.18
N ASN A 232 -10.93 -0.47 -19.27
CA ASN A 232 -12.04 0.44 -19.58
C ASN A 232 -13.23 0.20 -18.63
N GLU A 233 -13.45 -1.06 -18.24
CA GLU A 233 -14.55 -1.40 -17.35
C GLU A 233 -14.31 -0.91 -15.92
N ILE A 234 -13.07 -1.00 -15.43
CA ILE A 234 -12.72 -0.68 -14.04
C ILE A 234 -12.09 0.69 -13.85
N GLY A 235 -11.50 1.26 -14.90
CA GLY A 235 -10.81 2.56 -14.83
C GLY A 235 -11.79 3.72 -14.60
N PRO A 236 -11.36 4.80 -13.90
CA PRO A 236 -12.16 5.99 -13.74
C PRO A 236 -12.32 6.71 -15.10
N ASP A 237 -13.41 7.49 -15.25
CA ASP A 237 -13.72 8.19 -16.50
C ASP A 237 -12.79 9.39 -16.77
N ARG A 238 -12.05 9.83 -15.77
CA ARG A 238 -11.14 10.96 -15.81
C ARG A 238 -9.75 10.55 -15.32
N ILE A 239 -8.77 11.34 -15.66
CA ILE A 239 -7.37 11.15 -15.31
C ILE A 239 -6.88 12.27 -14.40
N GLY A 240 -5.76 12.02 -13.74
CA GLY A 240 -5.06 12.99 -12.89
C GLY A 240 -4.62 12.38 -11.57
N ASN A 241 -3.58 12.97 -11.00
CA ASN A 241 -3.05 12.62 -9.68
C ASN A 241 -3.57 13.61 -8.65
N ALA A 242 -3.60 13.20 -7.37
CA ALA A 242 -4.02 14.01 -6.23
C ALA A 242 -5.34 14.78 -6.48
N ARG A 243 -6.33 14.15 -7.09
CA ARG A 243 -7.67 14.72 -7.32
C ARG A 243 -8.61 14.36 -6.16
N GLY A 244 -9.81 14.93 -6.13
CA GLY A 244 -10.85 14.54 -5.16
C GLY A 244 -11.16 13.04 -5.20
N ALA A 245 -11.54 12.44 -4.09
CA ALA A 245 -11.78 10.99 -3.95
C ALA A 245 -12.72 10.41 -5.01
N HIS A 246 -13.82 11.12 -5.33
CA HIS A 246 -14.83 10.71 -6.31
C HIS A 246 -14.26 10.50 -7.73
N HIS A 247 -13.11 11.12 -8.03
CA HIS A 247 -12.46 11.03 -9.33
C HIS A 247 -11.98 9.59 -9.64
N TYR A 248 -11.65 8.80 -8.62
CA TYR A 248 -11.09 7.45 -8.76
C TYR A 248 -12.16 6.36 -8.87
N GLN A 249 -13.43 6.69 -8.62
CA GLN A 249 -14.58 5.81 -8.85
C GLN A 249 -14.37 4.39 -8.29
N ASP A 250 -14.04 4.28 -7.01
CA ASP A 250 -13.79 2.99 -6.34
C ASP A 250 -15.01 2.07 -6.40
N ASP A 251 -16.21 2.65 -6.33
CA ASP A 251 -17.50 1.98 -6.48
C ASP A 251 -17.66 1.30 -7.87
N LYS A 252 -17.12 1.90 -8.93
CA LYS A 252 -17.11 1.31 -10.27
C LYS A 252 -16.31 0.00 -10.29
N LYS A 253 -15.10 0.02 -9.71
CA LYS A 253 -14.25 -1.17 -9.59
C LYS A 253 -14.94 -2.27 -8.78
N LEU A 254 -15.47 -1.89 -7.62
CA LEU A 254 -16.19 -2.82 -6.73
C LEU A 254 -17.41 -3.44 -7.44
N LYS A 255 -18.20 -2.63 -8.11
CA LYS A 255 -19.39 -3.08 -8.86
C LYS A 255 -19.05 -4.10 -9.94
N VAL A 256 -17.98 -3.87 -10.71
CA VAL A 256 -17.53 -4.80 -11.76
C VAL A 256 -17.10 -6.13 -11.15
N VAL A 257 -16.32 -6.11 -10.07
CA VAL A 257 -15.86 -7.33 -9.39
C VAL A 257 -17.03 -8.10 -8.77
N LEU A 258 -17.97 -7.44 -8.10
CA LEU A 258 -19.14 -8.08 -7.48
C LEU A 258 -20.14 -8.65 -8.51
N ALA A 259 -20.11 -8.17 -9.75
CA ALA A 259 -20.94 -8.72 -10.81
C ALA A 259 -20.46 -10.11 -11.30
N GLU A 260 -19.20 -10.48 -11.02
CA GLU A 260 -18.62 -11.74 -11.44
C GLU A 260 -18.89 -12.85 -10.41
N LYS A 261 -19.82 -13.75 -10.74
CA LYS A 261 -20.30 -14.82 -9.81
C LYS A 261 -19.22 -15.79 -9.36
N ASN A 262 -18.15 -15.93 -10.14
CA ASN A 262 -17.03 -16.81 -9.85
C ASN A 262 -15.96 -16.17 -8.96
N ILE A 263 -16.13 -14.89 -8.55
CA ILE A 263 -15.22 -14.22 -7.62
C ILE A 263 -15.85 -14.18 -6.22
N THR A 264 -15.10 -14.66 -5.23
CA THR A 264 -15.35 -14.36 -3.82
C THR A 264 -14.36 -13.26 -3.40
N LEU A 265 -14.89 -12.09 -3.06
CA LEU A 265 -14.09 -10.92 -2.67
C LEU A 265 -13.94 -10.85 -1.15
N PHE A 266 -12.70 -10.66 -0.69
CA PHE A 266 -12.33 -10.44 0.71
C PHE A 266 -11.65 -9.06 0.83
N LEU A 267 -12.41 -8.02 1.22
CA LEU A 267 -11.91 -6.66 1.46
C LEU A 267 -11.50 -6.48 2.91
N GLY A 268 -10.42 -5.72 3.15
CA GLY A 268 -9.87 -5.48 4.47
C GLY A 268 -9.10 -6.67 5.05
N TYR A 269 -8.72 -7.64 4.22
CA TYR A 269 -7.99 -8.84 4.64
C TYR A 269 -6.53 -8.80 4.19
N THR A 270 -5.61 -8.76 5.15
CA THR A 270 -4.17 -8.90 4.89
C THR A 270 -3.74 -10.35 5.04
N VAL A 271 -3.12 -10.92 4.00
CA VAL A 271 -2.48 -12.24 4.08
C VAL A 271 -1.26 -12.16 4.97
N THR A 272 -1.23 -12.96 6.04
CA THR A 272 -0.19 -12.94 7.07
C THR A 272 0.60 -14.24 7.18
N GLU A 273 0.06 -15.36 6.64
CA GLU A 273 0.71 -16.66 6.70
C GLU A 273 0.50 -17.44 5.40
N VAL A 274 1.47 -18.27 5.08
CA VAL A 274 1.46 -19.18 3.92
C VAL A 274 1.76 -20.59 4.37
N GLU A 275 0.87 -21.53 4.05
CA GLU A 275 1.11 -22.95 4.26
C GLU A 275 1.58 -23.60 2.96
N LYS A 276 2.71 -24.29 3.01
CA LYS A 276 3.32 -24.96 1.85
C LYS A 276 3.49 -26.45 2.06
N MET A 277 3.55 -27.16 0.94
CA MET A 277 4.06 -28.52 0.86
C MET A 277 5.17 -28.55 -0.20
N GLY A 278 6.42 -28.60 0.25
CA GLY A 278 7.58 -28.45 -0.62
C GLY A 278 7.61 -27.05 -1.27
N ASP A 279 7.65 -26.99 -2.57
CA ASP A 279 7.68 -25.79 -3.41
C ASP A 279 6.28 -25.30 -3.87
N THR A 280 5.22 -25.84 -3.27
CA THR A 280 3.83 -25.57 -3.65
C THR A 280 3.04 -24.98 -2.48
N ILE A 281 2.38 -23.84 -2.69
CA ILE A 281 1.46 -23.23 -1.73
C ILE A 281 0.18 -24.08 -1.67
N ARG A 282 -0.31 -24.36 -0.46
CA ARG A 282 -1.57 -25.05 -0.20
C ARG A 282 -2.68 -24.11 0.21
N SER A 283 -2.35 -23.17 1.09
CA SER A 283 -3.31 -22.21 1.59
C SER A 283 -2.61 -20.95 2.09
N VAL A 284 -3.39 -19.90 2.25
CA VAL A 284 -2.99 -18.67 2.93
C VAL A 284 -3.93 -18.40 4.09
N VAL A 285 -3.42 -17.75 5.14
CA VAL A 285 -4.23 -17.21 6.23
C VAL A 285 -4.22 -15.69 6.10
N ALA A 286 -5.41 -15.08 6.16
CA ALA A 286 -5.58 -13.66 6.13
C ALA A 286 -6.33 -13.16 7.37
N VAL A 287 -5.99 -11.93 7.81
CA VAL A 287 -6.55 -11.27 8.98
C VAL A 287 -7.35 -10.05 8.53
N GLU A 288 -8.57 -9.94 9.00
CA GLU A 288 -9.43 -8.78 8.75
C GLU A 288 -9.00 -7.60 9.62
N ALA A 289 -9.02 -6.39 9.06
CA ALA A 289 -8.39 -5.21 9.67
C ALA A 289 -9.13 -4.66 10.91
N THR A 290 -10.46 -4.77 10.98
CA THR A 290 -11.24 -4.16 12.06
C THR A 290 -11.63 -5.15 13.15
N GLU A 291 -12.20 -6.29 12.77
CA GLU A 291 -12.65 -7.31 13.71
C GLU A 291 -11.52 -8.28 14.08
N GLN A 292 -10.40 -8.23 13.37
CA GLN A 292 -9.25 -9.12 13.54
C GLN A 292 -9.58 -10.61 13.32
N ASN A 293 -10.70 -10.91 12.66
CA ASN A 293 -11.09 -12.27 12.29
C ASN A 293 -10.09 -12.88 11.31
N ARG A 294 -9.74 -14.13 11.53
CA ARG A 294 -8.80 -14.86 10.68
C ARG A 294 -9.56 -15.83 9.77
N ILE A 295 -9.16 -15.86 8.51
CA ILE A 295 -9.68 -16.80 7.51
C ILE A 295 -8.54 -17.59 6.86
N LYS A 296 -8.85 -18.81 6.46
CA LYS A 296 -7.97 -19.68 5.66
C LYS A 296 -8.57 -19.88 4.28
N LEU A 297 -7.74 -19.69 3.25
CA LEU A 297 -8.10 -19.86 1.84
C LEU A 297 -7.18 -20.91 1.22
N SER A 298 -7.74 -22.06 0.84
CA SER A 298 -7.02 -23.11 0.11
C SER A 298 -7.11 -22.86 -1.38
N GLY A 299 -6.06 -23.17 -2.14
CA GLY A 299 -6.03 -22.92 -3.57
C GLY A 299 -5.14 -23.87 -4.36
N LYS A 300 -5.47 -24.08 -5.65
CA LYS A 300 -4.62 -24.82 -6.58
C LYS A 300 -3.52 -23.94 -7.15
N LEU A 301 -3.87 -22.69 -7.50
CA LEU A 301 -2.99 -21.67 -8.04
C LEU A 301 -3.09 -20.40 -7.20
N PHE A 302 -1.99 -19.68 -7.13
CA PHE A 302 -1.87 -18.41 -6.41
C PHE A 302 -1.27 -17.33 -7.30
N SER A 303 -1.61 -16.06 -7.05
CA SER A 303 -0.92 -14.92 -7.67
C SER A 303 -0.57 -13.89 -6.64
N ASP A 304 0.69 -13.44 -6.65
CA ASP A 304 1.12 -12.26 -5.90
C ASP A 304 0.85 -11.00 -6.73
N CYS A 305 -0.19 -10.27 -6.36
CA CYS A 305 -0.58 -8.98 -6.91
C CYS A 305 -0.44 -7.85 -5.87
N THR A 306 0.33 -8.09 -4.79
CA THR A 306 0.50 -7.12 -3.69
C THR A 306 1.34 -5.91 -4.09
N GLY A 307 2.11 -6.03 -5.18
CA GLY A 307 3.07 -5.04 -5.64
C GLY A 307 4.37 -5.00 -4.83
N ASP A 308 4.38 -5.56 -3.63
CA ASP A 308 5.54 -5.62 -2.73
C ASP A 308 6.07 -7.06 -2.55
N ALA A 309 5.55 -8.01 -3.35
CA ALA A 309 5.91 -9.43 -3.31
C ALA A 309 5.76 -10.05 -1.90
N TYR A 310 4.72 -9.66 -1.16
CA TYR A 310 4.51 -10.20 0.20
C TYR A 310 4.22 -11.68 0.20
N LEU A 311 3.30 -12.15 -0.68
CA LEU A 311 2.99 -13.58 -0.80
C LEU A 311 4.22 -14.38 -1.23
N ALA A 312 4.95 -13.89 -2.23
CA ALA A 312 6.14 -14.54 -2.76
C ALA A 312 7.24 -14.68 -1.70
N ALA A 313 7.52 -13.62 -0.96
CA ALA A 313 8.51 -13.63 0.12
C ALA A 313 8.11 -14.59 1.26
N MET A 314 6.85 -14.58 1.69
CA MET A 314 6.35 -15.52 2.69
C MET A 314 6.39 -16.98 2.20
N ALA A 315 6.20 -17.19 0.89
CA ALA A 315 6.34 -18.50 0.27
C ALA A 315 7.81 -18.92 0.05
N GLY A 316 8.78 -18.06 0.33
CA GLY A 316 10.22 -18.32 0.19
C GLY A 316 10.71 -18.30 -1.26
N ALA A 317 10.02 -17.55 -2.14
CA ALA A 317 10.52 -17.26 -3.49
C ALA A 317 11.68 -16.27 -3.43
N GLU A 318 12.63 -16.41 -4.35
CA GLU A 318 13.72 -15.43 -4.50
C GLU A 318 13.13 -14.07 -4.92
N CYS A 319 13.48 -13.03 -4.15
CA CYS A 319 13.10 -11.65 -4.41
C CYS A 319 14.34 -10.76 -4.47
N ARG A 320 14.29 -9.73 -5.31
CA ARG A 320 15.31 -8.68 -5.42
C ARG A 320 14.72 -7.34 -5.03
N MET A 321 15.51 -6.46 -4.46
CA MET A 321 15.17 -5.08 -4.15
C MET A 321 16.43 -4.21 -4.27
N GLY A 322 16.25 -2.95 -4.67
CA GLY A 322 17.39 -2.08 -4.97
C GLY A 322 17.89 -2.23 -6.42
N ARG A 323 19.03 -1.60 -6.73
CA ARG A 323 19.62 -1.58 -8.07
C ARG A 323 20.67 -2.68 -8.24
N GLU A 324 20.60 -3.41 -9.32
CA GLU A 324 21.61 -4.36 -9.73
C GLU A 324 22.88 -3.65 -10.20
N ALA A 325 24.05 -4.29 -10.03
CA ALA A 325 25.30 -3.78 -10.59
C ALA A 325 25.28 -3.86 -12.11
N ARG A 326 25.88 -2.86 -12.78
CA ARG A 326 26.01 -2.85 -14.24
C ARG A 326 26.58 -4.14 -14.80
N ALA A 327 27.59 -4.70 -14.14
CA ALA A 327 28.26 -5.92 -14.59
C ALA A 327 27.39 -7.18 -14.52
N GLU A 328 26.32 -7.19 -13.69
CA GLU A 328 25.48 -8.37 -13.50
C GLU A 328 24.64 -8.67 -14.75
N PHE A 329 24.01 -7.64 -15.32
CA PHE A 329 23.16 -7.77 -16.50
C PHE A 329 23.70 -7.02 -17.74
N GLY A 330 24.80 -6.27 -17.61
CA GLY A 330 25.36 -5.44 -18.67
C GLY A 330 24.51 -4.21 -19.00
N GLU A 331 23.70 -3.74 -18.07
CA GLU A 331 22.80 -2.60 -18.26
C GLU A 331 23.57 -1.27 -18.22
N SER A 332 23.39 -0.44 -19.26
CA SER A 332 24.13 0.83 -19.36
C SER A 332 23.67 1.88 -18.36
N LEU A 333 22.40 1.84 -17.96
CA LEU A 333 21.77 2.75 -17.02
C LEU A 333 21.96 2.33 -15.55
N ALA A 334 22.38 1.09 -15.29
CA ALA A 334 22.63 0.59 -13.95
C ALA A 334 23.88 1.20 -13.31
N PRO A 335 23.95 1.32 -11.97
CA PRO A 335 25.13 1.77 -11.25
C PRO A 335 26.30 0.81 -11.42
N VAL A 336 27.52 1.26 -11.14
CA VAL A 336 28.73 0.42 -11.23
C VAL A 336 28.64 -0.72 -10.22
N GLU A 337 28.20 -0.44 -8.99
CA GLU A 337 28.00 -1.39 -7.90
C GLU A 337 26.52 -1.47 -7.54
N ALA A 338 26.07 -2.65 -7.13
CA ALA A 338 24.69 -2.83 -6.64
C ALA A 338 24.49 -2.07 -5.32
N ASP A 339 23.29 -1.54 -5.14
CA ASP A 339 22.91 -0.83 -3.92
C ASP A 339 21.44 -1.04 -3.56
N GLY A 340 21.03 -0.53 -2.38
CA GLY A 340 19.65 -0.61 -1.89
C GLY A 340 18.72 0.48 -2.41
N PHE A 341 19.15 1.33 -3.35
CA PHE A 341 18.36 2.43 -3.87
C PHE A 341 17.15 1.93 -4.67
N THR A 342 15.98 2.52 -4.41
CA THR A 342 14.72 2.26 -5.11
C THR A 342 14.08 3.57 -5.54
N MET A 343 13.16 3.51 -6.49
CA MET A 343 12.20 4.61 -6.65
C MET A 343 11.35 4.71 -5.39
N GLY A 344 11.16 5.91 -4.87
CA GLY A 344 10.56 6.14 -3.58
C GLY A 344 9.03 6.05 -3.56
N VAL A 345 8.48 6.53 -2.46
CA VAL A 345 7.05 6.57 -2.16
C VAL A 345 6.54 7.99 -2.28
N SER A 346 5.43 8.20 -2.98
CA SER A 346 4.70 9.47 -2.92
C SER A 346 3.66 9.45 -1.81
N ILE A 347 3.66 10.51 -1.01
CA ILE A 347 2.56 10.91 -0.15
C ILE A 347 1.96 12.16 -0.79
N GLU A 348 0.93 11.95 -1.59
CA GLU A 348 0.25 13.04 -2.29
C GLU A 348 -0.65 13.82 -1.33
N TRP A 349 -0.82 15.11 -1.60
CA TRP A 349 -1.71 15.99 -0.84
C TRP A 349 -2.21 17.13 -1.72
N TYR A 350 -3.32 17.79 -1.34
CA TYR A 350 -3.78 19.00 -2.04
C TYR A 350 -4.54 19.95 -1.13
N CYS A 351 -4.55 21.20 -1.56
CA CYS A 351 -5.24 22.33 -0.95
C CYS A 351 -6.33 22.87 -1.88
N GLU A 352 -7.32 23.55 -1.29
CA GLU A 352 -8.36 24.27 -2.00
C GLU A 352 -8.56 25.66 -1.37
N ASP A 353 -8.85 26.67 -2.21
CA ASP A 353 -9.22 28.01 -1.74
C ASP A 353 -10.74 28.07 -1.59
N TRP A 354 -11.20 28.29 -0.34
CA TRP A 354 -12.63 28.29 -0.03
C TRP A 354 -13.22 29.69 0.13
N ASN A 355 -12.50 30.74 -0.21
CA ASN A 355 -12.88 32.15 -0.02
C ASN A 355 -13.18 32.53 1.44
N THR A 356 -12.78 31.72 2.39
CA THR A 356 -12.91 31.94 3.84
C THR A 356 -11.55 31.80 4.50
N PRO A 357 -11.11 32.78 5.31
CA PRO A 357 -9.86 32.64 6.03
C PRO A 357 -9.84 31.43 6.95
N CYS A 358 -8.70 30.73 6.99
CA CYS A 358 -8.45 29.65 7.91
C CYS A 358 -7.05 29.74 8.50
N THR A 359 -6.89 29.14 9.67
CA THR A 359 -5.59 28.98 10.33
C THR A 359 -5.10 27.55 10.20
N PHE A 360 -3.81 27.34 10.36
CA PHE A 360 -3.19 26.03 10.49
C PHE A 360 -2.10 26.11 11.57
N PRO A 361 -1.95 25.07 12.42
CA PRO A 361 -0.93 25.08 13.48
C PRO A 361 0.48 25.30 12.92
N ASP A 362 1.28 26.11 13.61
CA ASP A 362 2.69 26.29 13.22
C ASP A 362 3.50 25.04 13.62
N SER A 363 4.25 24.50 12.68
CA SER A 363 5.12 23.34 12.87
C SER A 363 6.58 23.73 13.25
N LEU A 364 6.83 24.97 13.66
CA LEU A 364 8.19 25.47 13.92
C LEU A 364 8.98 24.61 14.90
N ASP A 365 8.31 24.11 15.93
CA ASP A 365 8.94 23.37 17.01
C ASP A 365 9.12 21.87 16.74
N TRP A 366 8.37 21.30 15.79
CA TRP A 366 8.37 19.87 15.50
C TRP A 366 8.58 19.50 14.03
N GLY A 367 8.28 20.39 13.11
CA GLY A 367 8.29 20.12 11.67
C GLY A 367 9.66 20.25 11.01
N LEU A 368 9.72 19.91 9.74
CA LEU A 368 10.89 20.11 8.90
C LEU A 368 11.25 21.60 8.85
N ARG A 369 12.54 21.90 9.01
CA ARG A 369 13.02 23.29 8.92
C ARG A 369 13.07 23.72 7.46
N LEU A 370 12.12 24.58 7.10
CA LEU A 370 11.98 25.14 5.78
C LEU A 370 12.28 26.66 5.79
N ASP A 371 12.76 27.15 4.67
CA ASP A 371 12.94 28.57 4.37
C ASP A 371 12.46 28.90 2.94
N GLU A 372 12.63 30.13 2.47
CA GLU A 372 12.21 30.59 1.14
C GLU A 372 12.87 29.84 -0.02
N TYR A 373 14.02 29.19 0.21
CA TYR A 373 14.77 28.46 -0.82
C TYR A 373 14.46 26.97 -0.82
N THR A 374 14.04 26.45 0.32
CA THR A 374 13.81 25.01 0.52
C THR A 374 12.35 24.61 0.41
N VAL A 375 11.43 25.54 0.67
CA VAL A 375 10.00 25.28 0.51
C VAL A 375 9.62 25.04 -0.96
N GLU A 376 8.67 24.13 -1.17
CA GLU A 376 8.00 23.95 -2.47
C GLU A 376 6.52 24.36 -2.30
N PRO A 377 6.18 25.65 -2.55
CA PRO A 377 4.86 26.21 -2.24
C PRO A 377 3.85 25.86 -3.33
N VAL A 378 3.31 24.66 -3.30
CA VAL A 378 2.32 24.15 -4.26
C VAL A 378 0.99 23.88 -3.58
N HIS A 379 -0.13 24.10 -4.30
CA HIS A 379 -1.47 23.73 -3.83
C HIS A 379 -1.78 22.25 -4.03
N ARG A 380 -0.93 21.53 -4.73
CA ARG A 380 -1.07 20.11 -5.02
C ARG A 380 0.28 19.46 -5.14
N ALA A 381 0.59 18.56 -4.23
CA ALA A 381 1.75 17.68 -4.35
C ALA A 381 1.40 16.52 -5.30
N ASN A 382 2.30 16.27 -6.22
CA ASN A 382 2.14 15.27 -7.27
C ASN A 382 3.26 14.22 -7.15
N TRP A 383 3.43 13.41 -8.17
CA TRP A 383 4.37 12.29 -8.23
C TRP A 383 5.82 12.62 -7.83
N TYR A 384 6.28 13.86 -8.01
CA TYR A 384 7.64 14.27 -7.66
C TYR A 384 7.87 14.55 -6.15
N TRP A 385 6.80 14.51 -5.34
CA TRP A 385 6.88 14.46 -3.88
C TRP A 385 7.15 13.02 -3.46
N GLU A 386 8.41 12.66 -3.33
CA GLU A 386 8.86 11.28 -3.25
C GLU A 386 9.93 11.11 -2.18
N VAL A 387 9.71 10.18 -1.27
CA VAL A 387 10.52 9.95 -0.07
C VAL A 387 11.00 8.49 0.01
N GLY A 388 12.00 8.23 0.84
CA GLY A 388 12.44 6.88 1.18
C GLY A 388 13.19 6.13 0.08
N MET A 389 13.85 6.83 -0.85
CA MET A 389 14.58 6.18 -1.96
C MET A 389 15.77 5.34 -1.49
N ARG A 390 16.29 5.61 -0.29
CA ARG A 390 17.45 4.93 0.31
C ARG A 390 17.06 4.00 1.45
N ASP A 391 15.79 3.99 1.84
CA ASP A 391 15.25 3.15 2.91
C ASP A 391 14.75 1.81 2.36
N ASP A 392 14.66 0.80 3.22
CA ASP A 392 14.03 -0.47 2.86
C ASP A 392 12.51 -0.29 2.71
N GLN A 393 12.01 -0.45 1.47
CA GLN A 393 10.61 -0.22 1.13
C GLN A 393 9.62 -1.14 1.85
N VAL A 394 10.11 -2.18 2.53
CA VAL A 394 9.32 -3.14 3.28
C VAL A 394 9.53 -2.99 4.78
N ALA A 395 10.79 -3.02 5.24
CA ALA A 395 11.11 -2.94 6.66
C ALA A 395 10.82 -1.54 7.23
N ASP A 396 11.15 -0.48 6.48
CA ASP A 396 10.97 0.92 6.88
C ASP A 396 9.66 1.55 6.36
N ALA A 397 8.71 0.75 5.87
CA ALA A 397 7.52 1.24 5.16
C ALA A 397 6.70 2.26 5.97
N GLU A 398 6.51 2.06 7.29
CA GLU A 398 5.79 3.02 8.14
C GLU A 398 6.60 4.31 8.31
N LYS A 399 7.90 4.22 8.57
CA LYS A 399 8.80 5.37 8.67
C LYS A 399 8.80 6.21 7.38
N ILE A 400 8.87 5.56 6.21
CA ILE A 400 8.84 6.23 4.90
C ILE A 400 7.52 6.99 4.73
N ARG A 401 6.37 6.35 5.00
CA ARG A 401 5.06 6.99 4.95
C ARG A 401 4.98 8.19 5.89
N ASP A 402 5.45 8.02 7.11
CA ASP A 402 5.44 9.07 8.12
C ASP A 402 6.29 10.27 7.70
N TYR A 403 7.45 10.03 7.10
CA TYR A 403 8.28 11.12 6.60
C TYR A 403 7.57 11.93 5.50
N GLY A 404 6.86 11.26 4.60
CA GLY A 404 6.08 11.96 3.57
C GLY A 404 4.98 12.85 4.17
N MET A 405 4.26 12.37 5.18
CA MET A 405 3.27 13.19 5.90
C MET A 405 3.94 14.33 6.68
N TYR A 406 5.08 14.06 7.33
CA TYR A 406 5.87 15.06 8.05
C TYR A 406 6.27 16.23 7.13
N VAL A 407 6.74 15.94 5.91
CA VAL A 407 7.09 16.95 4.91
C VAL A 407 5.84 17.72 4.45
N ALA A 408 4.73 17.02 4.17
CA ALA A 408 3.49 17.65 3.72
C ALA A 408 2.96 18.66 4.75
N TYR A 409 2.83 18.26 6.01
CA TYR A 409 2.39 19.14 7.09
C TYR A 409 3.36 20.31 7.33
N SER A 410 4.66 20.04 7.30
CA SER A 410 5.67 21.09 7.49
C SER A 410 5.60 22.13 6.39
N THR A 411 5.43 21.70 5.13
CA THR A 411 5.35 22.60 3.98
C THR A 411 4.09 23.45 4.04
N PHE A 412 2.92 22.84 4.28
CA PHE A 412 1.68 23.59 4.38
C PHE A 412 1.70 24.57 5.55
N SER A 413 2.19 24.12 6.71
CA SER A 413 2.37 24.98 7.89
C SER A 413 3.29 26.18 7.60
N TYR A 414 4.42 25.96 6.91
CA TYR A 414 5.33 27.04 6.53
C TYR A 414 4.64 28.04 5.60
N CYS A 415 3.95 27.58 4.56
CA CYS A 415 3.22 28.43 3.62
C CYS A 415 2.17 29.30 4.31
N LYS A 416 1.43 28.75 5.28
CA LYS A 416 0.39 29.45 6.05
C LYS A 416 0.95 30.50 7.02
N ASN A 417 2.07 30.21 7.69
CA ASN A 417 2.49 30.98 8.86
C ASN A 417 3.73 31.84 8.62
N ARG A 418 4.67 31.40 7.78
CA ARG A 418 6.02 31.98 7.72
C ARG A 418 6.49 32.40 6.33
N TYR A 419 5.88 31.86 5.26
CA TYR A 419 6.25 32.17 3.88
C TYR A 419 6.12 33.67 3.60
N SER A 420 7.02 34.25 2.82
CA SER A 420 6.99 35.67 2.47
C SER A 420 5.71 36.10 1.76
N LYS A 421 5.01 35.16 1.10
CA LYS A 421 3.72 35.38 0.42
C LYS A 421 2.58 34.64 1.15
N LYS A 422 2.62 34.51 2.47
CA LYS A 422 1.58 33.83 3.26
C LYS A 422 0.18 34.41 3.10
N GLU A 423 0.07 35.68 2.70
CA GLU A 423 -1.20 36.31 2.41
C GLU A 423 -1.95 35.63 1.27
N ASP A 424 -1.23 35.05 0.29
CA ASP A 424 -1.82 34.28 -0.81
C ASP A 424 -2.45 32.98 -0.31
N TRP A 425 -2.05 32.52 0.88
CA TRP A 425 -2.52 31.28 1.51
C TRP A 425 -3.62 31.50 2.55
N THR A 426 -4.07 32.72 2.78
CA THR A 426 -5.02 33.06 3.85
C THR A 426 -6.29 32.21 3.79
N CYS A 427 -6.85 31.99 2.59
CA CYS A 427 -8.08 31.21 2.38
C CYS A 427 -7.81 29.77 1.89
N THR A 428 -6.56 29.34 1.85
CA THR A 428 -6.16 28.02 1.38
C THR A 428 -6.31 27.01 2.50
N HIS A 429 -7.11 25.97 2.28
CA HIS A 429 -7.37 24.88 3.21
C HIS A 429 -6.61 23.62 2.76
N LEU A 430 -5.94 22.92 3.68
CA LEU A 430 -5.41 21.60 3.43
C LEU A 430 -6.58 20.60 3.47
N VAL A 431 -6.94 20.05 2.31
CA VAL A 431 -8.15 19.26 2.16
C VAL A 431 -7.88 17.77 2.33
N TRP A 432 -6.69 17.34 1.91
CA TRP A 432 -6.33 15.94 1.95
C TRP A 432 -4.80 15.75 1.97
N VAL A 433 -4.36 14.81 2.77
CA VAL A 433 -3.01 14.24 2.77
C VAL A 433 -3.17 12.73 2.73
N SER A 434 -2.44 12.05 1.86
CA SER A 434 -2.48 10.58 1.81
C SER A 434 -1.81 9.99 3.05
N HIS A 435 -2.53 9.14 3.78
CA HIS A 435 -1.93 8.28 4.80
C HIS A 435 -1.56 6.90 4.23
N VAL A 436 -1.92 6.64 2.97
CA VAL A 436 -1.59 5.40 2.25
C VAL A 436 -0.47 5.65 1.26
N SER A 437 0.56 4.82 1.33
CA SER A 437 1.78 4.94 0.54
C SER A 437 1.57 4.70 -0.95
N GLY A 438 1.89 5.69 -1.78
CA GLY A 438 1.90 5.57 -3.24
C GLY A 438 3.24 4.99 -3.73
N LYS A 439 3.42 3.67 -3.63
CA LYS A 439 4.68 2.99 -3.95
C LYS A 439 4.87 2.77 -5.46
N ARG A 440 6.10 2.99 -5.93
CA ARG A 440 6.53 2.69 -7.32
C ARG A 440 7.31 1.40 -7.43
N GLU A 441 8.15 1.14 -6.46
CA GLU A 441 9.05 0.02 -6.41
C GLU A 441 9.10 -0.59 -5.02
N SER A 442 9.45 -1.87 -4.97
CA SER A 442 9.76 -2.64 -3.78
C SER A 442 10.44 -3.94 -4.23
N ARG A 443 10.10 -5.09 -3.64
CA ARG A 443 10.62 -6.38 -4.07
C ARG A 443 10.09 -6.78 -5.45
N ARG A 444 10.96 -7.37 -6.25
CA ARG A 444 10.70 -8.01 -7.54
C ARG A 444 10.98 -9.49 -7.42
N VAL A 445 10.04 -10.33 -7.82
CA VAL A 445 10.15 -11.79 -7.72
C VAL A 445 10.94 -12.33 -8.93
N VAL A 446 11.82 -13.28 -8.71
CA VAL A 446 12.58 -13.90 -9.80
C VAL A 446 11.76 -14.99 -10.48
N GLY A 447 11.54 -14.82 -11.79
CA GLY A 447 10.93 -15.79 -12.70
C GLY A 447 11.97 -16.60 -13.48
N ASP A 448 11.52 -17.34 -14.49
CA ASP A 448 12.42 -18.07 -15.40
C ASP A 448 13.15 -17.13 -16.37
N TYR A 449 12.70 -15.90 -16.51
CA TYR A 449 13.37 -14.82 -17.22
C TYR A 449 13.34 -13.54 -16.39
N ILE A 450 14.44 -12.81 -16.36
CA ILE A 450 14.50 -11.47 -15.75
C ILE A 450 14.60 -10.46 -16.90
N LEU A 451 13.56 -9.66 -17.09
CA LEU A 451 13.55 -8.59 -18.09
C LEU A 451 14.56 -7.51 -17.69
N ARG A 452 15.33 -7.03 -18.66
CA ARG A 452 16.42 -6.08 -18.45
C ARG A 452 16.38 -4.92 -19.47
N GLU A 453 17.22 -3.90 -19.26
CA GLU A 453 17.34 -2.71 -20.12
C GLU A 453 17.45 -3.06 -21.60
N GLN A 454 18.32 -4.01 -21.95
CA GLN A 454 18.61 -4.34 -23.35
C GLN A 454 17.41 -4.92 -24.09
N ASP A 455 16.53 -5.64 -23.39
CA ASP A 455 15.30 -6.15 -24.00
C ASP A 455 14.41 -5.01 -24.50
N LEU A 456 14.39 -3.90 -23.75
CA LEU A 456 13.59 -2.71 -24.02
C LEU A 456 14.25 -1.75 -25.03
N THR A 457 15.58 -1.55 -24.92
CA THR A 457 16.32 -0.58 -25.73
C THR A 457 16.82 -1.13 -27.06
N ARG A 458 16.92 -2.46 -27.17
CA ARG A 458 17.33 -3.19 -28.39
C ARG A 458 16.34 -4.32 -28.64
N PRO A 459 15.07 -4.04 -28.98
CA PRO A 459 13.94 -4.95 -28.82
C PRO A 459 14.26 -6.41 -29.24
N ILE A 460 14.50 -7.23 -28.21
CA ILE A 460 14.75 -8.67 -28.36
C ILE A 460 13.42 -9.38 -28.35
N ARG A 461 13.04 -10.01 -29.46
CA ARG A 461 11.79 -10.75 -29.57
C ARG A 461 11.89 -12.10 -28.87
N HIS A 462 10.86 -12.43 -28.08
CA HIS A 462 10.74 -13.71 -27.39
C HIS A 462 9.58 -14.53 -27.98
N GLU A 463 9.72 -15.85 -27.99
CA GLU A 463 8.66 -16.76 -28.48
C GLU A 463 7.42 -16.75 -27.57
N ASP A 464 7.57 -16.30 -26.33
CA ASP A 464 6.54 -16.22 -25.29
C ASP A 464 6.05 -14.77 -25.07
N GLU A 465 6.02 -13.94 -26.10
CA GLU A 465 5.49 -12.58 -26.06
C GLU A 465 4.03 -12.54 -25.61
N THR A 466 3.70 -11.59 -24.73
CA THR A 466 2.36 -11.37 -24.19
C THR A 466 1.91 -9.92 -24.36
N CYS A 467 1.43 -9.27 -23.27
CA CYS A 467 1.01 -7.88 -23.28
C CYS A 467 2.21 -6.92 -23.46
N THR A 468 1.93 -5.74 -23.96
CA THR A 468 2.95 -4.76 -24.35
C THR A 468 3.08 -3.65 -23.33
N THR A 469 4.33 -3.37 -22.90
CA THR A 469 4.60 -2.09 -22.24
C THR A 469 4.72 -0.98 -23.27
N THR A 470 4.16 0.18 -22.91
CA THR A 470 4.11 1.37 -23.77
C THR A 470 4.74 2.59 -23.12
N TRP A 471 5.37 2.37 -21.96
CA TRP A 471 6.01 3.41 -21.19
C TRP A 471 7.51 3.40 -21.41
N ARG A 472 8.13 4.57 -21.46
CA ARG A 472 9.60 4.71 -21.46
C ARG A 472 10.20 4.11 -20.18
N ILE A 473 11.49 3.86 -20.16
CA ILE A 473 12.19 3.59 -18.91
C ILE A 473 12.20 4.90 -18.12
N ASP A 474 11.48 4.94 -17.04
CA ASP A 474 11.20 6.10 -16.20
C ASP A 474 11.80 5.85 -14.81
N GLN A 475 13.01 6.34 -14.61
CA GLN A 475 13.74 6.23 -13.35
C GLN A 475 13.59 7.53 -12.56
N HIS A 476 13.39 7.42 -11.26
CA HIS A 476 13.26 8.56 -10.38
C HIS A 476 14.49 8.68 -9.47
N TYR A 477 15.03 9.88 -9.40
CA TYR A 477 16.18 10.22 -8.55
C TYR A 477 15.86 11.46 -7.71
N PRO A 478 16.50 11.63 -6.55
CA PRO A 478 16.39 12.87 -5.80
C PRO A 478 16.80 14.08 -6.64
N MET A 479 16.03 15.15 -6.61
CA MET A 479 16.46 16.42 -7.23
C MET A 479 17.76 16.88 -6.59
N GLU A 480 18.73 17.31 -7.40
CA GLU A 480 20.07 17.72 -6.94
C GLU A 480 19.98 18.79 -5.84
N LYS A 481 19.16 19.83 -6.04
CA LYS A 481 18.93 20.88 -5.05
C LYS A 481 18.44 20.31 -3.71
N ASN A 482 17.51 19.36 -3.75
CA ASN A 482 16.93 18.74 -2.56
C ASN A 482 17.94 17.84 -1.83
N SER A 483 18.76 17.10 -2.60
CA SER A 483 19.86 16.29 -2.03
C SER A 483 20.93 17.12 -1.33
N GLN A 484 21.23 18.31 -1.84
CA GLN A 484 22.17 19.23 -1.20
C GLN A 484 21.64 19.79 0.11
N GLN A 485 20.33 20.02 0.20
CA GLN A 485 19.68 20.62 1.37
C GLN A 485 19.31 19.58 2.44
N TYR A 486 18.89 18.38 2.01
CA TYR A 486 18.40 17.30 2.87
C TYR A 486 19.09 15.97 2.53
N PRO A 487 20.42 15.85 2.67
CA PRO A 487 21.14 14.64 2.26
C PRO A 487 20.67 13.42 3.07
N GLY A 488 20.18 12.38 2.38
CA GLY A 488 19.62 11.18 2.99
C GLY A 488 18.19 11.31 3.53
N ALA A 489 17.60 12.50 3.42
CA ALA A 489 16.22 12.81 3.80
C ALA A 489 15.52 13.62 2.67
N GLU A 490 15.83 13.26 1.44
CA GLU A 490 15.27 13.88 0.25
C GLU A 490 13.76 13.60 0.15
N TRP A 491 13.02 14.58 -0.35
CA TRP A 491 11.58 14.51 -0.49
C TRP A 491 11.04 15.06 -1.83
N LEU A 492 11.94 15.50 -2.72
CA LEU A 492 11.63 15.85 -4.10
C LEU A 492 12.46 14.99 -5.05
N SER A 493 11.80 14.49 -6.09
CA SER A 493 12.43 13.70 -7.14
C SER A 493 12.27 14.32 -8.51
N GLU A 494 13.13 13.89 -9.41
CA GLU A 494 13.05 14.14 -10.85
C GLU A 494 13.05 12.82 -11.61
N GLY A 495 12.31 12.81 -12.73
CA GLY A 495 12.26 11.66 -13.63
C GLY A 495 13.37 11.72 -14.69
N VAL A 496 14.17 10.66 -14.78
CA VAL A 496 15.11 10.46 -15.88
C VAL A 496 14.52 9.46 -16.86
N LEU A 497 14.27 9.91 -18.08
CA LEU A 497 13.43 9.22 -19.05
C LEU A 497 14.27 8.71 -20.22
N THR A 498 14.29 7.38 -20.45
CA THR A 498 14.92 6.77 -21.62
C THR A 498 13.83 6.26 -22.57
N PRO A 499 13.72 6.80 -23.79
CA PRO A 499 12.76 6.35 -24.79
C PRO A 499 12.98 4.89 -25.17
N ILE A 500 11.88 4.17 -25.37
CA ILE A 500 11.85 2.82 -25.93
C ILE A 500 10.72 2.71 -26.95
N ASP A 501 10.83 1.75 -27.86
CA ASP A 501 9.69 1.30 -28.65
C ASP A 501 8.74 0.46 -27.79
N PHE A 502 7.49 0.33 -28.21
CA PHE A 502 6.53 -0.56 -27.57
C PHE A 502 7.07 -2.00 -27.57
N TYR A 503 7.05 -2.63 -26.41
CA TYR A 503 7.71 -3.90 -26.20
C TYR A 503 6.80 -4.94 -25.55
N ALA A 504 6.63 -6.08 -26.22
CA ALA A 504 5.84 -7.20 -25.70
C ALA A 504 6.64 -7.98 -24.64
N LEU A 505 6.04 -8.13 -23.47
CA LEU A 505 6.68 -8.74 -22.31
C LEU A 505 6.66 -10.27 -22.42
N PRO A 506 7.76 -10.96 -22.10
CA PRO A 506 7.80 -12.43 -22.10
C PRO A 506 7.00 -13.00 -20.90
N TYR A 507 6.23 -14.04 -21.16
CA TYR A 507 5.41 -14.72 -20.15
C TYR A 507 6.24 -15.26 -18.98
N ARG A 508 7.48 -15.69 -19.22
CA ARG A 508 8.41 -16.20 -18.20
C ARG A 508 8.73 -15.20 -17.08
N CYS A 509 8.37 -13.92 -17.24
CA CYS A 509 8.46 -12.91 -16.19
C CYS A 509 7.29 -12.95 -15.20
N PHE A 510 6.23 -13.73 -15.44
CA PHE A 510 4.96 -13.65 -14.73
C PHE A 510 4.69 -14.82 -13.79
N TYR A 511 5.63 -15.71 -13.60
CA TYR A 511 5.54 -16.80 -12.61
C TYR A 511 6.88 -17.00 -11.89
N SER A 512 6.79 -17.51 -10.65
CA SER A 512 7.99 -17.76 -9.83
C SER A 512 8.79 -18.94 -10.35
N LYS A 513 10.12 -18.81 -10.36
CA LYS A 513 11.00 -19.94 -10.64
C LYS A 513 11.03 -20.98 -9.52
N ASP A 514 10.75 -20.55 -8.27
CA ASP A 514 10.90 -21.37 -7.05
C ASP A 514 9.60 -21.95 -6.55
N VAL A 515 8.49 -21.20 -6.65
CA VAL A 515 7.17 -21.60 -6.16
C VAL A 515 6.31 -22.00 -7.35
N ARG A 516 6.12 -23.32 -7.53
CA ARG A 516 5.63 -23.92 -8.77
C ARG A 516 4.21 -23.52 -9.17
N ASN A 517 3.34 -23.21 -8.21
CA ASN A 517 1.93 -22.86 -8.46
C ASN A 517 1.65 -21.38 -8.23
N MET A 518 2.67 -20.50 -8.32
CA MET A 518 2.53 -19.09 -8.06
C MET A 518 2.87 -18.24 -9.29
N PHE A 519 1.93 -17.36 -9.64
CA PHE A 519 2.09 -16.27 -10.58
C PHE A 519 2.47 -14.96 -9.88
N MET A 520 2.94 -13.99 -10.65
CA MET A 520 3.10 -12.60 -10.24
C MET A 520 2.39 -11.69 -11.25
N ALA A 521 1.68 -10.68 -10.77
CA ALA A 521 1.13 -9.65 -11.64
C ALA A 521 1.21 -8.27 -10.97
N GLY A 522 1.75 -7.31 -11.71
CA GLY A 522 1.97 -5.96 -11.22
C GLY A 522 3.43 -5.53 -11.34
N ARG A 523 3.86 -4.59 -10.50
CA ARG A 523 5.24 -4.09 -10.50
C ARG A 523 6.27 -5.09 -9.95
N ASN A 524 5.81 -6.14 -9.26
CA ASN A 524 6.64 -7.16 -8.64
C ASN A 524 7.00 -8.36 -9.54
N ILE A 525 6.75 -8.26 -10.85
CA ILE A 525 7.17 -9.27 -11.83
C ILE A 525 8.70 -9.38 -11.95
N SER A 526 9.18 -10.37 -12.70
CA SER A 526 10.61 -10.65 -12.84
C SER A 526 11.30 -9.68 -13.80
N VAL A 527 11.85 -8.61 -13.24
CA VAL A 527 12.54 -7.52 -13.98
C VAL A 527 13.70 -6.97 -13.17
N THR A 528 14.68 -6.33 -13.84
CA THR A 528 15.69 -5.51 -13.18
C THR A 528 15.09 -4.18 -12.68
N HIS A 529 15.81 -3.46 -11.82
CA HIS A 529 15.43 -2.10 -11.43
C HIS A 529 15.22 -1.19 -12.64
N ILE A 530 16.11 -1.27 -13.63
CA ILE A 530 16.02 -0.42 -14.83
C ILE A 530 14.78 -0.77 -15.66
N ALA A 531 14.56 -2.05 -15.95
CA ALA A 531 13.41 -2.48 -16.73
C ALA A 531 12.07 -2.23 -16.03
N LEU A 532 12.04 -2.24 -14.69
CA LEU A 532 10.87 -1.89 -13.90
C LEU A 532 10.34 -0.50 -14.25
N GLY A 533 11.22 0.46 -14.54
CA GLY A 533 10.85 1.81 -14.94
C GLY A 533 9.83 1.86 -16.07
N SER A 534 9.85 0.90 -16.99
CA SER A 534 8.90 0.79 -18.09
C SER A 534 7.65 -0.02 -17.72
N THR A 535 7.77 -1.07 -16.91
CA THR A 535 6.72 -2.07 -16.74
C THR A 535 5.75 -1.78 -15.59
N ARG A 536 6.11 -0.87 -14.67
CA ARG A 536 5.38 -0.58 -13.44
C ARG A 536 4.08 0.23 -13.60
N VAL A 537 3.86 0.85 -14.76
CA VAL A 537 2.66 1.68 -14.96
C VAL A 537 1.40 0.84 -14.96
N MET A 538 0.32 1.38 -14.38
CA MET A 538 -0.82 0.58 -13.99
C MET A 538 -1.59 -0.05 -15.15
N ARG A 539 -1.60 0.53 -16.36
CA ARG A 539 -2.23 -0.12 -17.51
C ARG A 539 -1.43 -1.32 -17.99
N THR A 540 -0.12 -1.23 -18.03
CA THR A 540 0.76 -2.40 -18.28
C THR A 540 0.52 -3.46 -17.22
N CYS A 541 0.52 -3.08 -15.93
CA CYS A 541 0.23 -3.99 -14.82
C CYS A 541 -1.16 -4.66 -14.94
N GLY A 542 -2.17 -3.92 -15.39
CA GLY A 542 -3.52 -4.46 -15.62
C GLY A 542 -3.56 -5.50 -16.75
N MET A 543 -2.87 -5.24 -17.86
CA MET A 543 -2.73 -6.22 -18.95
C MET A 543 -1.93 -7.46 -18.52
N ILE A 544 -0.86 -7.29 -17.71
CA ILE A 544 -0.15 -8.42 -17.09
C ILE A 544 -1.12 -9.26 -16.26
N GLY A 545 -1.95 -8.61 -15.44
CA GLY A 545 -2.99 -9.28 -14.66
C GLY A 545 -3.97 -10.07 -15.53
N GLU A 546 -4.44 -9.48 -16.62
CA GLU A 546 -5.34 -10.15 -17.57
C GLU A 546 -4.68 -11.41 -18.15
N VAL A 547 -3.42 -11.34 -18.59
CA VAL A 547 -2.65 -12.49 -19.09
C VAL A 547 -2.48 -13.57 -18.02
N VAL A 548 -2.17 -13.19 -16.78
CA VAL A 548 -2.02 -14.12 -15.65
C VAL A 548 -3.34 -14.83 -15.35
N GLY A 549 -4.46 -14.12 -15.36
CA GLY A 549 -5.79 -14.73 -15.20
C GLY A 549 -6.15 -15.72 -16.32
N MET A 550 -5.80 -15.39 -17.57
CA MET A 550 -5.92 -16.30 -18.71
C MET A 550 -5.05 -17.55 -18.52
N ALA A 551 -3.77 -17.37 -18.14
CA ALA A 551 -2.84 -18.48 -17.91
C ALA A 551 -3.34 -19.40 -16.78
N ALA A 552 -3.87 -18.85 -15.69
CA ALA A 552 -4.49 -19.63 -14.61
C ALA A 552 -5.65 -20.49 -15.14
N SER A 553 -6.50 -19.97 -16.04
CA SER A 553 -7.57 -20.75 -16.65
C SER A 553 -7.06 -21.89 -17.54
N VAL A 554 -5.96 -21.68 -18.26
CA VAL A 554 -5.32 -22.75 -19.05
C VAL A 554 -4.74 -23.82 -18.12
N CYS A 555 -4.04 -23.42 -17.05
CA CYS A 555 -3.55 -24.35 -16.02
C CYS A 555 -4.67 -25.23 -15.49
N MET A 556 -5.82 -24.65 -15.16
CA MET A 556 -6.97 -25.41 -14.64
C MET A 556 -7.53 -26.39 -15.69
N LYS A 557 -7.69 -25.97 -16.93
CA LYS A 557 -8.20 -26.80 -18.04
C LYS A 557 -7.26 -27.96 -18.40
N ARG A 558 -5.96 -27.74 -18.32
CA ARG A 558 -4.92 -28.70 -18.69
C ARG A 558 -4.37 -29.49 -17.51
N ASN A 559 -4.82 -29.22 -16.27
CA ASN A 559 -4.22 -29.74 -15.04
C ASN A 559 -2.71 -29.51 -15.01
N ALA A 560 -2.29 -28.29 -15.32
CA ALA A 560 -0.92 -27.85 -15.53
C ALA A 560 -0.52 -26.79 -14.50
N LEU A 561 0.77 -26.49 -14.42
CA LEU A 561 1.36 -25.46 -13.57
C LEU A 561 1.78 -24.25 -14.43
N PRO A 562 2.05 -23.07 -13.82
CA PRO A 562 2.47 -21.87 -14.54
C PRO A 562 3.58 -22.08 -15.59
N ARG A 563 4.64 -22.80 -15.23
CA ARG A 563 5.77 -23.10 -16.15
C ARG A 563 5.37 -23.97 -17.34
N ASP A 564 4.41 -24.88 -17.16
CA ASP A 564 3.95 -25.77 -18.24
C ASP A 564 3.23 -25.01 -19.36
N ILE A 565 2.70 -23.81 -19.05
CA ILE A 565 2.12 -22.93 -20.07
C ILE A 565 3.19 -22.52 -21.07
N TYR A 566 4.36 -22.09 -20.61
CA TYR A 566 5.47 -21.74 -21.49
C TYR A 566 5.96 -22.97 -22.28
N THR A 567 6.20 -24.09 -21.59
CA THR A 567 6.88 -25.24 -22.20
C THR A 567 5.96 -26.07 -23.10
N THR A 568 4.64 -26.01 -22.92
CA THR A 568 3.72 -26.96 -23.58
C THR A 568 2.43 -26.32 -24.10
N TYR A 569 1.84 -25.35 -23.37
CA TYR A 569 0.48 -24.88 -23.64
C TYR A 569 0.42 -23.41 -24.05
N PHE A 570 1.53 -22.81 -24.50
CA PHE A 570 1.58 -21.38 -24.84
C PHE A 570 0.61 -21.01 -25.98
N ALA A 571 0.37 -21.91 -26.92
CA ALA A 571 -0.61 -21.70 -27.99
C ALA A 571 -2.05 -21.50 -27.45
N ASP A 572 -2.44 -22.20 -26.37
CA ASP A 572 -3.74 -22.02 -25.73
C ASP A 572 -3.86 -20.61 -25.11
N LEU A 573 -2.79 -20.14 -24.47
CA LEU A 573 -2.73 -18.79 -23.92
C LEU A 573 -2.78 -17.73 -25.02
N GLN A 574 -2.05 -17.91 -26.11
CA GLN A 574 -2.09 -17.03 -27.29
C GLN A 574 -3.51 -16.89 -27.87
N GLU A 575 -4.26 -17.99 -27.94
CA GLU A 575 -5.64 -17.96 -28.40
C GLU A 575 -6.53 -17.10 -27.50
N LEU A 576 -6.36 -17.19 -26.18
CA LEU A 576 -7.08 -16.35 -25.22
C LEU A 576 -6.69 -14.88 -25.35
N MET A 577 -5.40 -14.58 -25.48
CA MET A 577 -4.91 -13.20 -25.64
C MET A 577 -5.42 -12.54 -26.92
N ARG A 578 -5.59 -13.30 -28.03
CA ARG A 578 -6.21 -12.79 -29.27
C ARG A 578 -7.68 -12.43 -29.07
N LYS A 579 -8.38 -13.12 -28.18
CA LYS A 579 -9.82 -12.88 -27.90
C LYS A 579 -10.03 -11.78 -26.85
N GLY A 580 -9.15 -11.67 -25.87
CA GLY A 580 -9.33 -10.84 -24.68
C GLY A 580 -10.42 -11.37 -23.75
N THR A 581 -10.53 -10.78 -22.57
CA THR A 581 -11.58 -11.09 -21.57
C THR A 581 -12.42 -9.89 -21.19
N GLY A 582 -12.01 -8.69 -21.59
CA GLY A 582 -12.74 -7.45 -21.35
C GLY A 582 -13.87 -7.22 -22.37
N ARG A 583 -14.84 -6.41 -21.98
CA ARG A 583 -15.97 -5.98 -22.81
C ARG A 583 -15.54 -4.90 -23.80
N THR A 584 -15.74 -5.17 -25.08
CA THR A 584 -15.36 -4.25 -26.16
C THR A 584 -16.39 -3.13 -26.41
N ASP A 585 -17.58 -3.24 -25.82
CA ASP A 585 -18.67 -2.25 -25.90
C ASP A 585 -18.56 -1.13 -24.86
N VAL A 586 -17.61 -1.21 -23.94
CA VAL A 586 -17.33 -0.15 -22.96
C VAL A 586 -16.43 0.90 -23.61
N PRO A 587 -16.87 2.16 -23.72
CA PRO A 587 -16.08 3.18 -24.39
C PRO A 587 -14.79 3.48 -23.64
N TYR A 588 -13.73 3.70 -24.39
CA TYR A 588 -12.48 4.23 -23.86
C TYR A 588 -12.64 5.73 -23.63
N THR A 589 -12.85 6.13 -22.37
CA THR A 589 -13.06 7.53 -21.99
C THR A 589 -11.80 8.24 -21.55
N GLN A 590 -10.71 7.49 -21.33
CA GLN A 590 -9.46 8.00 -20.81
C GLN A 590 -8.42 8.17 -21.92
N PHE A 591 -8.39 9.33 -22.52
CA PHE A 591 -7.32 9.73 -23.46
C PHE A 591 -6.02 10.11 -22.70
N TYR A 592 -5.58 9.26 -21.77
CA TYR A 592 -4.33 9.48 -21.05
C TYR A 592 -3.15 9.04 -21.91
N HIS A 593 -2.35 10.02 -22.26
CA HIS A 593 -1.12 9.85 -23.02
C HIS A 593 -1.28 9.11 -24.35
N GLN A 594 -1.87 9.76 -25.32
CA GLN A 594 -1.18 9.76 -26.59
C GLN A 594 0.14 10.49 -26.32
N VAL A 595 1.11 9.79 -25.73
CA VAL A 595 2.49 10.18 -25.82
C VAL A 595 2.75 10.13 -27.30
N ASP A 596 2.96 11.27 -27.93
CA ASP A 596 3.49 11.26 -29.28
C ASP A 596 4.80 10.44 -29.23
N ARG A 597 5.27 9.95 -30.36
CA ARG A 597 6.51 9.14 -30.44
C ARG A 597 7.75 9.86 -29.89
N THR A 598 7.63 11.15 -29.49
CA THR A 598 8.68 12.00 -28.93
C THR A 598 8.66 12.02 -27.40
N GLY A 599 7.65 11.41 -26.75
CA GLY A 599 7.63 11.24 -25.31
C GLY A 599 7.17 12.47 -24.51
N HIS A 600 6.60 13.49 -25.12
CA HIS A 600 6.06 14.64 -24.42
C HIS A 600 4.65 14.34 -23.89
N GLN A 601 4.46 14.53 -22.60
CA GLN A 601 3.13 14.54 -21.98
C GLN A 601 2.37 15.77 -22.49
N ALA A 602 1.13 15.59 -22.95
CA ALA A 602 0.21 16.70 -23.04
C ALA A 602 -0.03 17.17 -21.59
N GLU A 603 0.45 18.35 -21.25
CA GLU A 603 0.20 18.97 -19.96
C GLU A 603 -1.31 19.07 -19.74
N ASP A 604 -1.76 18.80 -18.52
CA ASP A 604 -3.12 19.10 -18.06
C ASP A 604 -3.44 20.59 -18.33
N ARG A 605 -4.21 20.86 -19.37
CA ARG A 605 -4.87 22.15 -19.58
C ARG A 605 -6.25 22.13 -18.95
#